data_1e4001b6a788f87d3971cd62ef973556
#
_entry.id   1e4001b6a788f87d3971cd62ef973556
#
_cell.length_a   1.000
_cell.length_b   1.000
_cell.length_c   1.000
_cell.angle_alpha   90.00
_cell.angle_beta   90.00
_cell.angle_gamma   90.00
#
_symmetry.space_group_name_H-M   'P 1'
#
loop_
_entity.id
_entity.type
_entity.pdbx_description
1 polymer ?
#
loop_
_entity_poly.entity_id
_entity_poly.type
_entity_poly.pdbx_seq_one_letter_code
_entity_poly.pdbx_strand_id
1 'polypeptide(L)'
;MKKKTLSMIMGLILGVTTVFGSIGTTTVTVSAASGEVTDADCADNNTDAPAADEVVPDANQYKYQKDELAAFCHFGPNTFNEVEWGENYGDRSPADIFTLTNDFDADTLVSTLKNAGFKKIIVTAKHHDGFCIWNSAYTDYCVKNTNYKSGQGDVLAEISAACTKYELDMGLYLSPWDIHEPSYGYYDANGNPTTKENDAKDYNDYYNNQLTEILSNDKYGNNGHFVE
;
A
#
# COMPACT_ATOMS: atom_id res chain seq x y z
N MET A 1 18.26 25.01 -23.64
CA MET A 1 17.44 25.00 -24.89
C MET A 1 16.45 23.84 -24.98
N LYS A 2 16.64 22.70 -24.30
CA LYS A 2 15.72 21.52 -24.43
C LYS A 2 14.36 21.65 -23.70
N LYS A 3 14.25 22.48 -22.64
CA LYS A 3 12.98 22.65 -21.88
C LYS A 3 11.93 23.52 -22.59
N LYS A 4 12.34 24.44 -23.46
CA LYS A 4 11.37 25.30 -24.19
C LYS A 4 10.69 24.58 -25.36
N THR A 5 11.37 23.61 -25.96
CA THR A 5 10.83 22.86 -27.10
C THR A 5 9.77 21.84 -26.66
N LEU A 6 9.90 21.26 -25.46
CA LEU A 6 8.94 20.29 -24.95
C LEU A 6 7.62 20.96 -24.53
N SER A 7 7.71 22.14 -23.95
CA SER A 7 6.52 22.95 -23.59
C SER A 7 5.72 23.39 -24.82
N MET A 8 6.40 23.65 -25.91
CA MET A 8 5.76 24.10 -27.17
C MET A 8 5.06 22.93 -27.88
N ILE A 9 5.58 21.70 -27.77
CA ILE A 9 4.95 20.52 -28.37
C ILE A 9 3.70 20.07 -27.58
N MET A 10 3.71 20.17 -26.26
CA MET A 10 2.51 19.87 -25.45
C MET A 10 1.40 20.90 -25.68
N GLY A 11 1.73 22.17 -25.85
CA GLY A 11 0.75 23.20 -26.19
C GLY A 11 0.09 23.00 -27.57
N LEU A 12 0.81 22.41 -28.51
CA LEU A 12 0.29 22.18 -29.86
C LEU A 12 -0.62 20.95 -29.96
N ILE A 13 -0.40 19.93 -29.10
CA ILE A 13 -1.23 18.70 -29.07
C ILE A 13 -2.59 18.99 -28.42
N LEU A 14 -2.65 19.86 -27.42
CA LEU A 14 -3.90 20.27 -26.78
C LEU A 14 -4.75 21.20 -27.67
N GLY A 15 -4.12 21.89 -28.63
CA GLY A 15 -4.82 22.79 -29.55
C GLY A 15 -5.50 22.12 -30.75
N VAL A 16 -5.18 20.83 -31.03
CA VAL A 16 -5.71 20.15 -32.24
C VAL A 16 -6.97 19.32 -31.97
N THR A 17 -7.32 19.05 -30.73
CA THR A 17 -8.50 18.25 -30.39
C THR A 17 -9.84 19.02 -30.33
N THR A 18 -9.84 20.33 -30.61
CA THR A 18 -11.06 21.16 -30.51
C THR A 18 -11.67 21.58 -31.87
N VAL A 19 -11.27 20.99 -33.00
CA VAL A 19 -11.72 21.47 -34.33
C VAL A 19 -12.83 20.64 -34.96
N PHE A 20 -13.32 19.57 -34.36
CA PHE A 20 -14.46 18.82 -34.94
C PHE A 20 -15.65 18.70 -33.96
N GLY A 21 -16.47 19.72 -33.94
CA GLY A 21 -17.74 19.70 -33.23
C GLY A 21 -18.38 21.07 -33.20
N SER A 22 -18.97 21.50 -34.32
CA SER A 22 -19.82 22.67 -34.34
C SER A 22 -21.15 22.33 -33.71
N ILE A 23 -21.37 22.88 -32.52
CA ILE A 23 -22.59 23.51 -32.00
C ILE A 23 -22.26 23.88 -30.52
N GLY A 24 -22.10 25.21 -30.30
CA GLY A 24 -21.91 25.76 -28.95
C GLY A 24 -20.45 25.78 -28.47
N THR A 25 -19.70 26.78 -28.88
CA THR A 25 -18.35 27.06 -28.42
C THR A 25 -18.37 27.60 -26.99
N THR A 26 -18.28 26.70 -26.00
CA THR A 26 -17.72 27.08 -24.72
C THR A 26 -16.21 26.81 -24.81
N THR A 27 -15.43 27.86 -24.91
CA THR A 27 -13.98 27.77 -24.84
C THR A 27 -13.61 27.45 -23.40
N VAL A 28 -13.29 26.19 -23.13
CA VAL A 28 -12.65 25.82 -21.86
C VAL A 28 -11.19 26.27 -21.95
N THR A 29 -10.89 27.41 -21.39
CA THR A 29 -9.50 27.85 -21.22
C THR A 29 -8.95 27.11 -20.02
N VAL A 30 -8.21 26.01 -20.25
CA VAL A 30 -7.40 25.41 -19.19
C VAL A 30 -6.19 26.30 -18.99
N SER A 31 -6.28 27.21 -18.04
CA SER A 31 -5.13 27.96 -17.54
C SER A 31 -4.40 27.03 -16.57
N ALA A 32 -3.20 26.59 -16.90
CA ALA A 32 -2.29 25.98 -15.94
C ALA A 32 -1.79 27.09 -15.00
N ALA A 33 -2.65 27.56 -14.10
CA ALA A 33 -2.22 28.35 -12.99
C ALA A 33 -1.48 27.43 -12.00
N SER A 34 -0.27 27.83 -11.62
CA SER A 34 0.49 27.19 -10.52
C SER A 34 -0.14 27.61 -9.19
N GLY A 35 -1.34 27.14 -8.93
CA GLY A 35 -2.08 27.35 -7.68
C GLY A 35 -2.63 26.03 -7.19
N GLU A 36 -2.72 25.89 -5.90
CA GLU A 36 -3.42 24.78 -5.28
C GLU A 36 -4.87 24.75 -5.77
N VAL A 37 -5.29 23.61 -6.35
CA VAL A 37 -6.69 23.43 -6.76
C VAL A 37 -7.50 23.31 -5.49
N THR A 38 -8.42 24.24 -5.26
CA THR A 38 -9.30 24.24 -4.10
C THR A 38 -10.62 23.55 -4.42
N ASP A 39 -11.38 23.16 -3.40
CA ASP A 39 -12.74 22.62 -3.56
C ASP A 39 -13.65 23.61 -4.35
N ALA A 40 -13.35 24.90 -4.29
CA ALA A 40 -14.06 25.93 -5.05
C ALA A 40 -13.73 25.92 -6.54
N ASP A 41 -12.52 25.49 -6.92
CA ASP A 41 -12.13 25.36 -8.34
C ASP A 41 -12.75 24.12 -8.99
N CYS A 42 -13.11 23.15 -8.18
CA CYS A 42 -13.82 21.93 -8.57
C CYS A 42 -15.34 22.06 -8.40
N ALA A 43 -15.83 23.19 -7.88
CA ALA A 43 -17.26 23.43 -7.75
C ALA A 43 -17.88 23.48 -9.14
N ASP A 44 -18.60 22.43 -9.48
CA ASP A 44 -19.46 22.43 -10.64
C ASP A 44 -20.46 23.58 -10.48
N ASN A 45 -20.60 24.42 -11.49
CA ASN A 45 -21.59 25.50 -11.49
C ASN A 45 -23.04 24.96 -11.53
N ASN A 46 -23.19 23.66 -11.49
CA ASN A 46 -24.46 22.99 -11.36
C ASN A 46 -24.84 22.86 -9.88
N THR A 47 -25.58 23.81 -9.38
CA THR A 47 -26.05 23.87 -7.99
C THR A 47 -27.09 22.83 -7.64
N ASP A 48 -27.56 22.08 -8.60
CA ASP A 48 -28.58 21.05 -8.42
C ASP A 48 -28.00 19.66 -8.73
N ALA A 49 -27.11 19.17 -7.86
CA ALA A 49 -26.79 17.76 -7.88
C ALA A 49 -28.11 16.95 -7.72
N PRO A 50 -28.40 15.98 -8.58
CA PRO A 50 -29.58 15.16 -8.42
C PRO A 50 -29.57 14.52 -7.04
N ALA A 51 -30.75 14.44 -6.40
CA ALA A 51 -30.89 13.72 -5.14
C ALA A 51 -30.40 12.29 -5.33
N ALA A 52 -29.67 11.75 -4.36
CA ALA A 52 -29.24 10.37 -4.40
C ALA A 52 -30.46 9.44 -4.55
N ASP A 53 -30.42 8.57 -5.56
CA ASP A 53 -31.62 7.87 -6.02
C ASP A 53 -32.04 6.73 -5.08
N GLU A 54 -31.16 6.09 -4.33
CA GLU A 54 -31.53 5.06 -3.35
C GLU A 54 -30.44 4.76 -2.32
N VAL A 55 -29.23 4.40 -2.74
CA VAL A 55 -28.13 4.00 -1.85
C VAL A 55 -27.04 5.05 -1.86
N VAL A 56 -26.79 5.61 -0.71
CA VAL A 56 -25.68 6.57 -0.52
C VAL A 56 -24.54 5.89 0.22
N PRO A 57 -23.29 6.27 -0.04
CA PRO A 57 -22.15 5.74 0.71
C PRO A 57 -22.30 6.08 2.21
N ASP A 58 -21.90 5.14 3.06
CA ASP A 58 -21.73 5.45 4.47
C ASP A 58 -20.55 6.38 4.72
N ALA A 59 -20.37 6.84 5.96
CA ALA A 59 -19.33 7.81 6.29
C ALA A 59 -17.90 7.31 5.96
N ASN A 60 -17.65 6.00 6.11
CA ASN A 60 -16.34 5.42 5.82
C ASN A 60 -16.10 5.29 4.32
N GLN A 61 -17.11 4.85 3.59
CA GLN A 61 -17.06 4.80 2.13
C GLN A 61 -16.86 6.20 1.52
N TYR A 62 -17.56 7.20 2.07
CA TYR A 62 -17.41 8.58 1.63
C TYR A 62 -16.02 9.13 1.96
N LYS A 63 -15.49 8.86 3.18
CA LYS A 63 -14.12 9.21 3.54
C LYS A 63 -13.12 8.58 2.58
N TYR A 64 -13.27 7.27 2.30
CA TYR A 64 -12.40 6.56 1.35
C TYR A 64 -12.38 7.23 -0.03
N GLN A 65 -13.54 7.59 -0.55
CA GLN A 65 -13.63 8.29 -1.84
C GLN A 65 -12.96 9.66 -1.80
N LYS A 66 -13.06 10.38 -0.70
CA LYS A 66 -12.44 11.72 -0.55
C LYS A 66 -10.92 11.65 -0.31
N ASP A 67 -10.40 10.54 0.17
CA ASP A 67 -8.97 10.37 0.37
C ASP A 67 -8.19 10.36 -0.97
N GLU A 68 -8.80 9.90 -2.06
CA GLU A 68 -8.32 9.89 -3.45
C GLU A 68 -6.94 9.29 -3.65
N LEU A 69 -5.92 9.81 -2.94
CA LEU A 69 -4.51 9.44 -3.15
C LEU A 69 -4.01 8.54 -2.02
N ALA A 70 -3.89 7.25 -2.31
CA ALA A 70 -3.30 6.24 -1.42
C ALA A 70 -2.00 5.69 -2.01
N ALA A 71 -0.99 5.49 -1.16
CA ALA A 71 0.24 4.80 -1.54
C ALA A 71 0.13 3.33 -1.16
N PHE A 72 0.45 2.42 -2.08
CA PHE A 72 0.64 1.01 -1.77
C PHE A 72 2.15 0.74 -1.67
N CYS A 73 2.64 0.46 -0.46
CA CYS A 73 4.03 0.13 -0.20
C CYS A 73 4.22 -1.40 -0.25
N HIS A 74 4.51 -1.90 -1.43
CA HIS A 74 4.78 -3.33 -1.64
C HIS A 74 6.25 -3.61 -1.32
N PHE A 75 6.52 -4.00 -0.09
CA PHE A 75 7.86 -4.17 0.45
C PHE A 75 7.98 -5.48 1.21
N GLY A 76 9.02 -6.25 0.94
CA GLY A 76 9.25 -7.55 1.54
C GLY A 76 10.50 -8.24 0.98
N PRO A 77 10.70 -9.55 1.20
CA PRO A 77 11.83 -10.31 0.67
C PRO A 77 12.00 -10.17 -0.84
N ASN A 78 10.89 -10.08 -1.57
CA ASN A 78 10.87 -10.00 -3.02
C ASN A 78 11.61 -8.77 -3.55
N THR A 79 11.61 -7.67 -2.78
CA THR A 79 12.36 -6.43 -3.08
C THR A 79 13.87 -6.68 -3.19
N PHE A 80 14.42 -7.62 -2.42
CA PHE A 80 15.85 -7.91 -2.37
C PHE A 80 16.28 -9.04 -3.29
N ASN A 81 15.32 -9.81 -3.81
CA ASN A 81 15.59 -11.01 -4.60
C ASN A 81 15.11 -10.90 -6.06
N GLU A 82 14.57 -9.74 -6.45
CA GLU A 82 14.11 -9.44 -7.81
C GLU A 82 13.09 -10.47 -8.34
N VAL A 83 12.18 -10.92 -7.45
CA VAL A 83 11.10 -11.85 -7.77
C VAL A 83 9.75 -11.25 -7.41
N GLU A 84 8.68 -11.76 -8.00
CA GLU A 84 7.34 -11.24 -7.75
C GLU A 84 6.70 -11.88 -6.51
N TRP A 85 6.73 -13.21 -6.38
CA TRP A 85 5.96 -13.93 -5.37
C TRP A 85 6.79 -14.77 -4.38
N GLY A 86 8.06 -14.99 -4.65
CA GLY A 86 8.96 -15.70 -3.74
C GLY A 86 8.79 -17.22 -3.70
N GLU A 87 8.25 -17.85 -4.75
CA GLU A 87 8.00 -19.29 -4.82
C GLU A 87 9.28 -20.13 -4.72
N ASN A 88 10.43 -19.53 -4.93
CA ASN A 88 11.71 -20.23 -5.02
C ASN A 88 12.60 -20.01 -3.79
N TYR A 89 12.06 -19.50 -2.68
CA TYR A 89 12.89 -19.30 -1.47
C TYR A 89 13.29 -20.61 -0.80
N GLY A 90 12.46 -21.66 -0.87
CA GLY A 90 12.75 -22.95 -0.28
C GLY A 90 13.05 -22.86 1.21
N ASP A 91 14.12 -23.52 1.64
CA ASP A 91 14.59 -23.53 3.03
C ASP A 91 15.53 -22.36 3.37
N ARG A 92 15.59 -21.32 2.53
CA ARG A 92 16.43 -20.15 2.82
C ARG A 92 15.96 -19.46 4.09
N SER A 93 16.94 -19.08 4.91
CA SER A 93 16.63 -18.40 6.18
C SER A 93 16.07 -16.98 5.96
N PRO A 94 15.29 -16.44 6.90
CA PRO A 94 14.89 -15.04 6.90
C PRO A 94 16.04 -14.05 6.63
N ALA A 95 17.22 -14.31 7.21
CA ALA A 95 18.40 -13.48 7.04
C ALA A 95 18.99 -13.50 5.61
N ASP A 96 18.76 -14.60 4.86
CA ASP A 96 19.24 -14.74 3.49
C ASP A 96 18.32 -14.09 2.45
N ILE A 97 17.03 -13.98 2.75
CA ILE A 97 16.03 -13.45 1.82
C ILE A 97 15.68 -11.99 2.07
N PHE A 98 15.78 -11.55 3.32
CA PHE A 98 15.42 -10.18 3.72
C PHE A 98 16.66 -9.44 4.22
N THR A 99 17.32 -8.74 3.31
CA THR A 99 18.64 -8.09 3.54
C THR A 99 18.52 -6.60 3.78
N LEU A 100 17.45 -6.18 4.47
CA LEU A 100 17.24 -4.78 4.82
C LEU A 100 18.42 -4.28 5.68
N THR A 101 18.97 -3.13 5.28
CA THR A 101 20.03 -2.45 6.02
C THR A 101 19.48 -1.56 7.13
N ASN A 102 20.33 -1.18 8.07
CA ASN A 102 19.95 -0.31 9.18
C ASN A 102 19.66 1.15 8.73
N ASP A 103 19.85 1.45 7.45
CA ASP A 103 19.59 2.78 6.86
C ASP A 103 18.11 2.98 6.50
N PHE A 104 17.28 1.97 6.66
CA PHE A 104 15.84 2.14 6.46
C PHE A 104 15.30 3.18 7.44
N ASP A 105 14.63 4.18 6.86
CA ASP A 105 14.09 5.34 7.59
C ASP A 105 12.59 5.48 7.30
N ALA A 106 11.78 4.96 8.21
CA ALA A 106 10.33 5.04 8.14
C ALA A 106 9.82 6.49 8.24
N ASP A 107 10.52 7.35 8.96
CA ASP A 107 10.18 8.77 9.08
C ASP A 107 10.30 9.48 7.73
N THR A 108 11.40 9.26 7.01
CA THR A 108 11.59 9.81 5.66
C THR A 108 10.55 9.26 4.69
N LEU A 109 10.25 7.95 4.72
CA LEU A 109 9.22 7.35 3.87
C LEU A 109 7.87 8.04 4.07
N VAL A 110 7.38 8.05 5.31
CA VAL A 110 6.03 8.53 5.63
C VAL A 110 5.91 10.05 5.46
N SER A 111 6.91 10.82 5.90
CA SER A 111 6.89 12.28 5.72
C SER A 111 6.94 12.67 4.24
N THR A 112 7.65 11.93 3.40
CA THR A 112 7.67 12.18 1.95
C THR A 112 6.30 11.97 1.33
N LEU A 113 5.61 10.88 1.68
CA LEU A 113 4.25 10.62 1.22
C LEU A 113 3.27 11.68 1.70
N LYS A 114 3.33 12.05 2.99
CA LYS A 114 2.49 13.11 3.56
C LYS A 114 2.69 14.44 2.83
N ASN A 115 3.94 14.84 2.61
CA ASN A 115 4.27 16.08 1.91
C ASN A 115 3.86 16.06 0.42
N ALA A 116 3.80 14.89 -0.19
CA ALA A 116 3.31 14.71 -1.55
C ALA A 116 1.77 14.67 -1.65
N GLY A 117 1.05 14.81 -0.54
CA GLY A 117 -0.41 14.89 -0.50
C GLY A 117 -1.13 13.56 -0.33
N PHE A 118 -0.42 12.44 -0.15
CA PHE A 118 -1.04 11.16 0.15
C PHE A 118 -1.82 11.21 1.47
N LYS A 119 -2.96 10.53 1.51
CA LYS A 119 -3.83 10.46 2.69
C LYS A 119 -3.61 9.20 3.50
N LYS A 120 -3.15 8.13 2.85
CA LYS A 120 -2.86 6.86 3.50
C LYS A 120 -1.70 6.13 2.83
N ILE A 121 -1.10 5.21 3.60
CA ILE A 121 -0.16 4.20 3.11
C ILE A 121 -0.73 2.82 3.42
N ILE A 122 -0.74 1.91 2.44
CA ILE A 122 -1.06 0.49 2.63
C ILE A 122 0.25 -0.29 2.54
N VAL A 123 0.58 -1.02 3.59
CA VAL A 123 1.86 -1.72 3.74
C VAL A 123 1.65 -3.22 3.61
N THR A 124 2.47 -3.88 2.81
CA THR A 124 2.50 -5.34 2.73
C THR A 124 3.12 -5.93 4.00
N ALA A 125 2.29 -6.23 5.00
CA ALA A 125 2.75 -6.85 6.23
C ALA A 125 3.24 -8.29 6.01
N LYS A 126 2.51 -9.06 5.19
CA LYS A 126 2.88 -10.39 4.70
C LYS A 126 2.41 -10.54 3.26
N HIS A 127 3.30 -10.99 2.37
CA HIS A 127 2.95 -11.36 1.00
C HIS A 127 2.82 -12.88 0.86
N HIS A 128 2.64 -13.38 -0.35
CA HIS A 128 2.45 -14.80 -0.67
C HIS A 128 3.60 -15.71 -0.24
N ASP A 129 4.81 -15.15 -0.11
CA ASP A 129 5.99 -15.85 0.40
C ASP A 129 5.90 -16.22 1.89
N GLY A 130 4.92 -15.69 2.62
CA GLY A 130 4.68 -15.97 4.04
C GLY A 130 5.57 -15.18 5.00
N PHE A 131 6.52 -14.36 4.49
CA PHE A 131 7.41 -13.59 5.36
C PHE A 131 6.70 -12.42 6.03
N CYS A 132 6.85 -12.31 7.34
CA CYS A 132 6.26 -11.26 8.14
C CYS A 132 7.27 -10.13 8.39
N ILE A 133 6.96 -8.90 7.96
CA ILE A 133 7.82 -7.73 8.23
C ILE A 133 7.67 -7.19 9.66
N TRP A 134 6.93 -7.87 10.51
CA TRP A 134 6.80 -7.60 11.95
C TRP A 134 7.28 -8.79 12.78
N ASN A 135 7.50 -8.57 14.07
CA ASN A 135 7.95 -9.61 14.99
C ASN A 135 6.79 -10.52 15.43
N SER A 136 6.33 -11.38 14.50
CA SER A 136 5.23 -12.30 14.79
C SER A 136 5.58 -13.31 15.89
N ALA A 137 4.61 -13.61 16.76
CA ALA A 137 4.70 -14.68 17.73
C ALA A 137 4.30 -16.05 17.14
N TYR A 138 3.74 -16.09 15.94
CA TYR A 138 3.16 -17.29 15.32
C TYR A 138 4.04 -17.92 14.26
N THR A 139 5.12 -17.25 13.86
CA THR A 139 6.11 -17.81 12.92
C THR A 139 7.49 -17.26 13.21
N ASP A 140 8.49 -18.10 12.95
CA ASP A 140 9.89 -17.65 12.91
C ASP A 140 10.31 -17.09 11.55
N TYR A 141 9.43 -17.19 10.54
CA TYR A 141 9.68 -16.64 9.21
C TYR A 141 9.29 -15.15 9.16
N CYS A 142 10.08 -14.37 9.89
CA CYS A 142 9.79 -12.94 10.09
C CYS A 142 11.06 -12.11 10.38
N VAL A 143 10.89 -10.81 10.42
CA VAL A 143 11.98 -9.82 10.52
C VAL A 143 12.86 -9.97 11.76
N LYS A 144 12.35 -10.49 12.88
CA LYS A 144 13.17 -10.72 14.10
C LYS A 144 14.31 -11.73 13.86
N ASN A 145 14.17 -12.62 12.88
CA ASN A 145 15.17 -13.63 12.55
C ASN A 145 16.07 -13.21 11.38
N THR A 146 16.14 -11.92 11.11
CA THR A 146 17.04 -11.31 10.12
C THR A 146 18.19 -10.55 10.80
N ASN A 147 19.09 -10.01 9.98
CA ASN A 147 20.17 -9.15 10.47
C ASN A 147 19.73 -7.69 10.70
N TYR A 148 18.50 -7.35 10.36
CA TYR A 148 17.99 -6.00 10.50
C TYR A 148 18.02 -5.56 11.97
N LYS A 149 18.77 -4.47 12.26
CA LYS A 149 19.00 -3.96 13.62
C LYS A 149 19.41 -5.06 14.60
N SER A 150 20.22 -6.02 14.15
CA SER A 150 20.68 -7.17 14.94
C SER A 150 19.52 -8.00 15.52
N GLY A 151 18.46 -8.20 14.74
CA GLY A 151 17.26 -8.94 15.16
C GLY A 151 16.32 -8.17 16.10
N GLN A 152 16.56 -6.88 16.30
CA GLN A 152 15.72 -6.01 17.15
C GLN A 152 14.80 -5.10 16.34
N GLY A 153 14.94 -5.10 15.02
CA GLY A 153 14.10 -4.28 14.13
C GLY A 153 12.69 -4.85 14.00
N ASP A 154 11.76 -3.96 13.72
CA ASP A 154 10.37 -4.29 13.44
C ASP A 154 9.83 -3.25 12.45
N VAL A 155 9.88 -3.61 11.18
CA VAL A 155 9.59 -2.67 10.09
C VAL A 155 8.18 -2.14 10.17
N LEU A 156 7.20 -3.01 10.46
CA LEU A 156 5.81 -2.61 10.57
C LEU A 156 5.59 -1.62 11.72
N ALA A 157 6.21 -1.89 12.87
CA ALA A 157 6.13 -0.99 14.02
C ALA A 157 6.77 0.38 13.75
N GLU A 158 7.88 0.39 13.02
CA GLU A 158 8.57 1.63 12.65
C GLU A 158 7.72 2.48 11.70
N ILE A 159 7.09 1.85 10.70
CA ILE A 159 6.17 2.55 9.80
C ILE A 159 4.93 3.04 10.57
N SER A 160 4.36 2.21 11.45
CA SER A 160 3.20 2.60 12.29
C SER A 160 3.51 3.81 13.15
N ALA A 161 4.67 3.84 13.82
CA ALA A 161 5.11 4.97 14.62
C ALA A 161 5.29 6.24 13.77
N ALA A 162 5.86 6.12 12.58
CA ALA A 162 5.99 7.24 11.65
C ALA A 162 4.63 7.73 11.15
N CYS A 163 3.71 6.85 10.84
CA CYS A 163 2.33 7.22 10.46
C CYS A 163 1.63 8.01 11.56
N THR A 164 1.77 7.58 12.81
CA THR A 164 1.27 8.33 13.97
C THR A 164 1.90 9.73 14.06
N LYS A 165 3.21 9.80 13.92
CA LYS A 165 3.97 11.07 14.02
C LYS A 165 3.56 12.09 12.96
N TYR A 166 3.31 11.63 11.74
CA TYR A 166 2.99 12.49 10.59
C TYR A 166 1.49 12.55 10.27
N GLU A 167 0.66 11.92 11.09
CA GLU A 167 -0.81 11.89 10.90
C GLU A 167 -1.20 11.38 9.50
N LEU A 168 -0.56 10.30 9.05
CA LEU A 168 -0.89 9.60 7.81
C LEU A 168 -1.68 8.33 8.17
N ASP A 169 -2.84 8.13 7.57
CA ASP A 169 -3.61 6.92 7.77
C ASP A 169 -2.82 5.69 7.28
N MET A 170 -2.99 4.56 7.95
CA MET A 170 -2.28 3.32 7.64
C MET A 170 -3.25 2.18 7.38
N GLY A 171 -3.02 1.44 6.31
CA GLY A 171 -3.67 0.18 6.01
C GLY A 171 -2.65 -0.94 5.91
N LEU A 172 -3.12 -2.18 5.95
CA LEU A 172 -2.29 -3.37 5.85
C LEU A 172 -2.77 -4.29 4.74
N TYR A 173 -1.81 -4.87 4.04
CA TYR A 173 -2.03 -6.03 3.21
C TYR A 173 -1.46 -7.26 3.93
N LEU A 174 -2.31 -8.19 4.31
CA LEU A 174 -1.95 -9.48 4.89
C LEU A 174 -2.45 -10.57 3.95
N SER A 175 -1.54 -11.21 3.21
CA SER A 175 -1.92 -12.23 2.26
C SER A 175 -2.55 -13.44 2.95
N PRO A 176 -3.73 -13.87 2.52
CA PRO A 176 -4.30 -15.15 2.94
C PRO A 176 -3.62 -16.34 2.26
N TRP A 177 -2.95 -16.12 1.12
CA TRP A 177 -2.14 -17.13 0.48
C TRP A 177 -0.74 -17.11 1.11
N ASP A 178 -0.27 -18.28 1.53
CA ASP A 178 1.01 -18.45 2.23
C ASP A 178 1.72 -19.70 1.74
N ILE A 179 2.75 -19.50 0.92
CA ILE A 179 3.50 -20.60 0.32
C ILE A 179 4.39 -21.29 1.37
N HIS A 180 4.82 -20.54 2.39
CA HIS A 180 5.75 -21.04 3.40
C HIS A 180 5.05 -21.85 4.49
N GLU A 181 3.82 -21.50 4.86
CA GLU A 181 3.10 -22.14 5.95
C GLU A 181 2.58 -23.54 5.54
N PRO A 182 3.08 -24.61 6.19
CA PRO A 182 2.71 -25.97 5.79
C PRO A 182 1.22 -26.29 5.87
N SER A 183 0.48 -25.65 6.77
CA SER A 183 -0.96 -25.88 6.92
C SER A 183 -1.78 -25.26 5.78
N TYR A 184 -1.19 -24.35 4.98
CA TYR A 184 -1.82 -23.86 3.76
C TYR A 184 -1.98 -24.96 2.69
N GLY A 185 -1.00 -25.86 2.55
CA GLY A 185 -1.14 -27.18 1.95
C GLY A 185 -1.08 -27.30 0.42
N TYR A 186 -0.86 -26.21 -0.32
CA TYR A 186 -0.79 -26.28 -1.78
C TYR A 186 0.60 -26.56 -2.33
N TYR A 187 1.61 -25.98 -1.70
CA TYR A 187 3.01 -26.09 -2.14
C TYR A 187 3.92 -26.21 -0.94
N ASP A 188 5.04 -26.90 -1.11
CA ASP A 188 6.13 -26.84 -0.15
C ASP A 188 6.90 -25.51 -0.29
N ALA A 189 7.85 -25.28 0.60
CA ALA A 189 8.67 -24.07 0.59
C ALA A 189 9.52 -23.90 -0.70
N ASN A 190 9.62 -24.94 -1.53
CA ASN A 190 10.31 -24.90 -2.83
C ASN A 190 9.34 -24.69 -4.01
N GLY A 191 8.06 -24.44 -3.75
CA GLY A 191 7.05 -24.27 -4.77
C GLY A 191 6.60 -25.56 -5.46
N ASN A 192 6.91 -26.75 -4.90
CA ASN A 192 6.43 -28.02 -5.45
C ASN A 192 5.04 -28.33 -4.88
N PRO A 193 4.11 -28.87 -5.68
CA PRO A 193 2.83 -29.32 -5.17
C PRO A 193 3.04 -30.30 -4.02
N THR A 194 2.43 -30.04 -2.88
CA THR A 194 2.49 -30.98 -1.75
C THR A 194 1.43 -32.04 -1.89
N THR A 195 1.71 -33.22 -1.31
CA THR A 195 0.72 -34.29 -1.15
C THR A 195 -0.05 -34.16 0.17
N LYS A 196 0.28 -33.14 0.98
CA LYS A 196 -0.46 -32.84 2.21
C LYS A 196 -1.80 -32.23 1.85
N GLU A 197 -2.85 -32.76 2.43
CA GLU A 197 -4.14 -32.12 2.38
C GLU A 197 -4.04 -30.78 3.11
N ASN A 198 -4.65 -29.76 2.53
CA ASN A 198 -4.80 -28.47 3.17
C ASN A 198 -5.58 -28.64 4.48
N ASP A 199 -4.96 -28.32 5.61
CA ASP A 199 -5.67 -28.18 6.87
C ASP A 199 -6.21 -26.75 7.01
N ALA A 200 -7.32 -26.50 6.35
CA ALA A 200 -7.95 -25.19 6.33
C ALA A 200 -8.29 -24.68 7.73
N LYS A 201 -8.52 -25.58 8.69
CA LYS A 201 -8.79 -25.15 10.07
C LYS A 201 -7.52 -24.63 10.72
N ASP A 202 -6.44 -25.39 10.67
CA ASP A 202 -5.17 -24.98 11.30
C ASP A 202 -4.60 -23.73 10.62
N TYR A 203 -4.70 -23.63 9.29
CA TYR A 203 -4.30 -22.43 8.57
C TYR A 203 -5.16 -21.21 8.93
N ASN A 204 -6.47 -21.36 9.01
CA ASN A 204 -7.35 -20.27 9.41
C ASN A 204 -7.07 -19.82 10.83
N ASP A 205 -6.79 -20.73 11.76
CA ASP A 205 -6.40 -20.40 13.13
C ASP A 205 -5.06 -19.62 13.13
N TYR A 206 -4.07 -20.07 12.37
CA TYR A 206 -2.79 -19.36 12.18
C TYR A 206 -2.99 -17.95 11.60
N TYR A 207 -3.73 -17.83 10.51
CA TYR A 207 -3.99 -16.55 9.85
C TYR A 207 -4.76 -15.59 10.76
N ASN A 208 -5.80 -16.07 11.42
CA ASN A 208 -6.59 -15.25 12.34
C ASN A 208 -5.78 -14.82 13.58
N ASN A 209 -4.87 -15.66 14.05
CA ASN A 209 -3.95 -15.29 15.13
C ASN A 209 -3.01 -14.16 14.69
N GLN A 210 -2.42 -14.23 13.50
CA GLN A 210 -1.61 -13.15 12.95
C GLN A 210 -2.41 -11.86 12.78
N LEU A 211 -3.63 -11.95 12.24
CA LEU A 211 -4.51 -10.80 12.09
C LEU A 211 -4.85 -10.17 13.44
N THR A 212 -5.20 -10.99 14.43
CA THR A 212 -5.48 -10.53 15.79
C THR A 212 -4.26 -9.90 16.44
N GLU A 213 -3.07 -10.50 16.27
CA GLU A 213 -1.81 -9.98 16.80
C GLU A 213 -1.55 -8.55 16.32
N ILE A 214 -1.75 -8.29 15.03
CA ILE A 214 -1.51 -6.97 14.45
C ILE A 214 -2.60 -5.98 14.90
N LEU A 215 -3.87 -6.35 14.78
CA LEU A 215 -4.98 -5.43 15.01
C LEU A 215 -5.22 -5.10 16.48
N SER A 216 -4.86 -6.02 17.41
CA SER A 216 -5.04 -5.81 18.84
C SER A 216 -3.84 -5.19 19.56
N ASN A 217 -2.72 -4.99 18.85
CA ASN A 217 -1.49 -4.47 19.45
C ASN A 217 -1.27 -3.02 19.05
N ASP A 218 -1.27 -2.13 20.02
CA ASP A 218 -1.08 -0.68 19.83
C ASP A 218 0.20 -0.34 19.06
N LYS A 219 1.22 -1.21 19.15
CA LYS A 219 2.47 -1.07 18.42
C LYS A 219 2.28 -1.03 16.89
N TYR A 220 1.27 -1.76 16.39
CA TYR A 220 0.98 -1.83 14.96
C TYR A 220 -0.28 -1.03 14.59
N GLY A 221 -1.12 -0.76 15.57
CA GLY A 221 -2.44 -0.17 15.38
C GLY A 221 -2.43 1.32 15.07
N ASN A 222 -1.27 1.96 14.95
CA ASN A 222 -1.14 3.38 14.59
C ASN A 222 -2.05 4.30 15.46
N ASN A 223 -2.17 4.01 16.76
CA ASN A 223 -3.01 4.76 17.70
C ASN A 223 -4.47 4.99 17.21
N GLY A 224 -5.04 4.03 16.53
CA GLY A 224 -6.38 4.12 15.98
C GLY A 224 -6.48 4.72 14.57
N HIS A 225 -5.36 4.96 13.91
CA HIS A 225 -5.34 5.41 12.50
C HIS A 225 -5.39 4.27 11.48
N PHE A 226 -5.58 3.02 11.92
CA PHE A 226 -5.89 1.94 11.00
C PHE A 226 -7.23 2.18 10.33
N VAL A 227 -7.20 2.18 9.00
CA VAL A 227 -8.39 2.42 8.17
C VAL A 227 -8.67 1.28 7.18
N GLU A 228 -7.70 0.39 6.97
CA GLU A 228 -7.81 -0.75 6.04
C GLU A 228 -6.92 -1.92 6.48
#